data_053043f0b0f40b55a7c9c6fb38ac84c3
#
_entry.id   053043f0b0f40b55a7c9c6fb38ac84c3
#
_cell.length_a   1.000
_cell.length_b   1.000
_cell.length_c   1.000
_cell.angle_alpha   90.00
_cell.angle_beta   90.00
_cell.angle_gamma   90.00
#
_symmetry.space_group_name_H-M   'P 1'
#
loop_
_entity.id
_entity.type
_entity.pdbx_description
1 polymer ?
#
loop_
_entity_poly.entity_id
_entity_poly.type
_entity_poly.pdbx_seq_one_letter_code
_entity_poly.pdbx_strand_id
1 'polypeptide(L)'
;MGNILHRKEEYFTLIQKYSHYQSVGRMIEYNQIKGKGGERAVSEYVLELKGITKIFPGVKALNNVQFQLKPGEVHALMGENGAGKSTFIKVITGVHKAEEGEMFLNGQKVDFKGPKDAQEAGIAAVYQHPTSYPHLTVAENIFMGHEIIKHHMIQWKEMNQEANKYLKELDADFDATAEMGTLSVAQQQMVEIAKALSTNAKIIILDEPTAALTRNESEKLYTLVDKLKENGVSIIFISHRFEDMYR
;
A
#
# COMPACT_ATOMS: atom_id res chain seq x y z
N MET A 1 3.74 21.41 28.76
CA MET A 1 3.75 20.01 28.28
C MET A 1 2.37 19.41 28.02
N GLY A 2 1.29 19.95 28.56
CA GLY A 2 -0.10 19.42 28.35
C GLY A 2 -0.75 19.69 26.99
N ASN A 3 -0.34 20.74 26.27
CA ASN A 3 -1.02 21.17 25.02
C ASN A 3 -0.61 20.41 23.73
N ILE A 4 0.45 19.62 23.76
CA ILE A 4 0.92 18.90 22.57
C ILE A 4 0.21 17.54 22.43
N LEU A 5 -0.16 16.93 23.55
CA LEU A 5 -0.88 15.65 23.56
C LEU A 5 -2.35 15.78 23.11
N HIS A 6 -3.02 16.86 23.49
CA HIS A 6 -4.42 17.10 23.10
C HIS A 6 -4.57 17.38 21.60
N ARG A 7 -3.61 18.06 20.96
CA ARG A 7 -3.64 18.28 19.51
C ARG A 7 -3.46 17.01 18.70
N LYS A 8 -2.72 16.02 19.21
CA LYS A 8 -2.52 14.73 18.51
C LYS A 8 -3.79 13.88 18.42
N GLU A 9 -4.63 13.93 19.43
CA GLU A 9 -5.92 13.20 19.42
C GLU A 9 -6.95 13.86 18.47
N GLU A 10 -6.98 15.18 18.39
CA GLU A 10 -7.90 15.91 17.49
C GLU A 10 -7.57 15.69 16.01
N TYR A 11 -6.29 15.59 15.62
CA TYR A 11 -5.89 15.36 14.23
C TYR A 11 -6.23 13.95 13.74
N PHE A 12 -6.12 12.93 14.58
CA PHE A 12 -6.53 11.58 14.21
C PHE A 12 -8.06 11.44 14.06
N THR A 13 -8.81 12.21 14.83
CA THR A 13 -10.30 12.28 14.75
C THR A 13 -10.75 13.06 13.51
N LEU A 14 -10.00 14.06 13.05
CA LEU A 14 -10.28 14.80 11.81
C LEU A 14 -10.16 13.92 10.55
N ILE A 15 -9.25 12.95 10.53
CA ILE A 15 -9.10 11.99 9.43
C ILE A 15 -10.36 11.16 9.22
N GLN A 16 -11.08 10.79 10.30
CA GLN A 16 -12.38 10.10 10.20
C GLN A 16 -13.54 11.00 9.72
N LYS A 17 -13.45 12.31 9.93
CA LYS A 17 -14.57 13.23 9.64
C LYS A 17 -14.64 13.71 8.19
N TYR A 18 -13.52 13.64 7.44
CA TYR A 18 -13.45 14.09 6.05
C TYR A 18 -13.53 12.98 5.01
N SER A 19 -13.58 11.69 5.41
CA SER A 19 -13.78 10.56 4.49
C SER A 19 -15.19 10.45 3.88
N HIS A 20 -16.08 11.43 4.16
CA HIS A 20 -17.48 11.45 3.70
C HIS A 20 -17.72 12.38 2.50
N TYR A 21 -16.76 12.54 1.58
CA TYR A 21 -17.09 13.12 0.28
C TYR A 21 -17.31 12.00 -0.74
N GLN A 22 -18.57 11.89 -1.12
CA GLN A 22 -19.16 10.88 -2.00
C GLN A 22 -18.50 10.89 -3.37
N SER A 23 -17.93 9.76 -3.78
CA SER A 23 -17.89 9.40 -5.18
C SER A 23 -19.19 8.65 -5.50
N VAL A 24 -20.05 9.28 -6.30
CA VAL A 24 -21.19 8.62 -6.94
C VAL A 24 -20.62 7.67 -8.01
N GLY A 25 -20.42 6.43 -7.64
CA GLY A 25 -20.00 5.35 -8.53
C GLY A 25 -20.96 4.17 -8.36
N ARG A 26 -21.55 3.73 -9.46
CA ARG A 26 -22.58 2.69 -9.58
C ARG A 26 -22.27 1.48 -8.72
N MET A 27 -23.25 1.09 -7.89
CA MET A 27 -23.33 -0.24 -7.27
C MET A 27 -23.28 -1.32 -8.36
N ILE A 28 -22.22 -2.10 -8.39
CA ILE A 28 -22.22 -3.40 -9.07
C ILE A 28 -22.76 -4.38 -8.04
N GLU A 29 -23.99 -4.87 -8.29
CA GLU A 29 -24.55 -5.99 -7.57
C GLU A 29 -23.68 -7.23 -7.84
N TYR A 30 -22.96 -7.68 -6.82
CA TYR A 30 -22.34 -9.00 -6.83
C TYR A 30 -23.42 -10.04 -6.63
N ASN A 31 -23.81 -10.72 -7.71
CA ASN A 31 -24.71 -11.86 -7.70
C ASN A 31 -24.16 -12.96 -6.78
N GLN A 32 -25.01 -13.36 -5.83
CA GLN A 32 -24.81 -14.46 -4.91
C GLN A 32 -24.51 -15.76 -5.65
N ILE A 33 -23.32 -16.29 -5.49
CA ILE A 33 -23.07 -17.70 -5.73
C ILE A 33 -23.47 -18.44 -4.46
N LYS A 34 -24.64 -19.05 -4.46
CA LYS A 34 -25.10 -19.96 -3.40
C LYS A 34 -24.28 -21.25 -3.45
N GLY A 35 -23.21 -21.32 -2.63
CA GLY A 35 -22.56 -22.57 -2.25
C GLY A 35 -23.09 -23.03 -0.89
N LYS A 36 -23.60 -24.24 -0.79
CA LYS A 36 -24.04 -24.87 0.46
C LYS A 36 -22.85 -25.04 1.40
N GLY A 37 -22.89 -24.34 2.54
CA GLY A 37 -21.93 -24.52 3.64
C GLY A 37 -21.52 -23.17 4.26
N GLY A 38 -22.19 -22.75 5.36
CA GLY A 38 -21.79 -21.67 6.26
C GLY A 38 -21.71 -20.30 5.60
N GLU A 39 -22.69 -19.46 5.82
CA GLU A 39 -22.70 -18.06 5.39
C GLU A 39 -21.49 -17.32 5.98
N ARG A 40 -20.42 -17.13 5.19
CA ARG A 40 -19.42 -16.13 5.50
C ARG A 40 -20.02 -14.77 5.14
N ALA A 41 -20.30 -13.96 6.15
CA ALA A 41 -20.62 -12.56 5.93
C ALA A 41 -19.50 -11.95 5.10
N VAL A 42 -19.81 -11.43 3.91
CA VAL A 42 -18.85 -10.69 3.09
C VAL A 42 -18.52 -9.43 3.86
N SER A 43 -17.26 -9.26 4.28
CA SER A 43 -16.83 -8.05 4.98
C SER A 43 -16.96 -6.85 4.05
N GLU A 44 -17.51 -5.75 4.55
CA GLU A 44 -17.55 -4.47 3.83
C GLU A 44 -16.14 -3.92 3.59
N TYR A 45 -15.16 -4.32 4.42
CA TYR A 45 -13.80 -3.80 4.41
C TYR A 45 -12.80 -4.87 4.00
N VAL A 46 -11.85 -4.48 3.12
CA VAL A 46 -10.71 -5.33 2.75
C VAL A 46 -9.67 -5.34 3.88
N LEU A 47 -9.49 -4.22 4.58
CA LEU A 47 -8.63 -4.10 5.75
C LEU A 47 -9.37 -3.33 6.85
N GLU A 48 -9.35 -3.86 8.07
CA GLU A 48 -9.92 -3.20 9.23
C GLU A 48 -8.98 -3.36 10.44
N LEU A 49 -8.70 -2.24 11.10
CA LEU A 49 -7.94 -2.17 12.34
C LEU A 49 -8.85 -1.67 13.46
N LYS A 50 -8.88 -2.39 14.59
CA LYS A 50 -9.72 -2.07 15.76
C LYS A 50 -8.85 -1.89 16.99
N GLY A 51 -8.79 -0.67 17.51
CA GLY A 51 -8.14 -0.38 18.78
C GLY A 51 -6.62 -0.57 18.79
N ILE A 52 -5.96 -0.40 17.66
CA ILE A 52 -4.52 -0.65 17.54
C ILE A 52 -3.74 0.33 18.41
N THR A 53 -2.97 -0.23 19.34
CA THR A 53 -2.06 0.51 20.20
C THR A 53 -0.63 0.01 20.00
N LYS A 54 0.31 0.92 19.77
CA LYS A 54 1.75 0.62 19.67
C LYS A 54 2.56 1.52 20.57
N ILE A 55 3.35 0.88 21.46
CA ILE A 55 4.17 1.56 22.46
C ILE A 55 5.63 1.28 22.16
N PHE A 56 6.45 2.32 22.20
CA PHE A 56 7.90 2.24 22.23
C PHE A 56 8.42 2.83 23.56
N PRO A 57 9.65 2.54 23.99
CA PRO A 57 10.19 3.12 25.21
C PRO A 57 10.02 4.66 25.22
N GLY A 58 9.25 5.16 26.17
CA GLY A 58 8.98 6.59 26.34
C GLY A 58 7.92 7.21 25.41
N VAL A 59 7.32 6.48 24.45
CA VAL A 59 6.31 7.03 23.56
C VAL A 59 5.23 6.02 23.17
N LYS A 60 3.97 6.44 23.24
CA LYS A 60 2.84 5.73 22.64
C LYS A 60 2.65 6.26 21.22
N ALA A 61 3.15 5.52 20.22
CA ALA A 61 3.16 5.94 18.83
C ALA A 61 1.80 5.80 18.15
N LEU A 62 1.01 4.76 18.52
CA LEU A 62 -0.39 4.59 18.14
C LEU A 62 -1.20 4.38 19.42
N ASN A 63 -2.37 5.00 19.52
CA ASN A 63 -3.23 4.93 20.68
C ASN A 63 -4.67 4.67 20.27
N ASN A 64 -5.14 3.44 20.46
CA ASN A 64 -6.52 3.00 20.16
C ASN A 64 -6.98 3.39 18.74
N VAL A 65 -6.11 3.16 17.75
CA VAL A 65 -6.34 3.57 16.36
C VAL A 65 -7.39 2.69 15.72
N GLN A 66 -8.36 3.33 15.05
CA GLN A 66 -9.38 2.69 14.22
C GLN A 66 -9.08 3.02 12.75
N PHE A 67 -9.19 2.03 11.86
CA PHE A 67 -9.01 2.24 10.44
C PHE A 67 -9.84 1.25 9.64
N GLN A 68 -10.40 1.69 8.53
CA GLN A 68 -11.21 0.85 7.64
C GLN A 68 -10.91 1.23 6.19
N LEU A 69 -10.66 0.22 5.34
CA LEU A 69 -10.40 0.37 3.92
C LEU A 69 -11.37 -0.52 3.15
N LYS A 70 -12.09 0.05 2.19
CA LYS A 70 -12.99 -0.70 1.30
C LYS A 70 -12.24 -1.28 0.11
N PRO A 71 -12.76 -2.37 -0.50
CA PRO A 71 -12.21 -2.88 -1.75
C PRO A 71 -12.21 -1.80 -2.85
N GLY A 72 -11.08 -1.62 -3.55
CA GLY A 72 -10.94 -0.62 -4.62
C GLY A 72 -11.04 0.83 -4.14
N GLU A 73 -10.80 1.12 -2.88
CA GLU A 73 -10.75 2.48 -2.33
C GLU A 73 -9.32 3.03 -2.37
N VAL A 74 -9.19 4.32 -2.67
CA VAL A 74 -7.98 5.09 -2.36
C VAL A 74 -8.25 5.87 -1.08
N HIS A 75 -7.58 5.48 0.00
CA HIS A 75 -7.70 6.11 1.30
C HIS A 75 -6.49 6.99 1.60
N ALA A 76 -6.69 8.30 1.66
CA ALA A 76 -5.62 9.25 1.98
C ALA A 76 -5.39 9.31 3.50
N LEU A 77 -4.17 9.00 3.95
CA LEU A 77 -3.76 9.12 5.34
C LEU A 77 -2.84 10.34 5.51
N MET A 78 -3.37 11.38 6.13
CA MET A 78 -2.64 12.62 6.34
C MET A 78 -2.15 12.78 7.78
N GLY A 79 -1.04 13.48 7.96
CA GLY A 79 -0.53 13.80 9.29
C GLY A 79 0.86 14.41 9.25
N GLU A 80 1.20 15.19 10.27
CA GLU A 80 2.54 15.77 10.44
C GLU A 80 3.61 14.70 10.71
N ASN A 81 4.87 15.09 10.60
CA ASN A 81 5.99 14.22 10.99
C ASN A 81 5.89 13.87 12.48
N GLY A 82 6.05 12.58 12.79
CA GLY A 82 5.85 12.05 14.14
C GLY A 82 4.41 11.74 14.54
N ALA A 83 3.42 11.88 13.64
CA ALA A 83 2.01 11.55 13.91
C ALA A 83 1.73 10.04 13.95
N GLY A 84 2.74 9.16 13.80
CA GLY A 84 2.57 7.72 13.87
C GLY A 84 2.37 7.03 12.51
N LYS A 85 2.36 7.76 11.38
CA LYS A 85 2.12 7.19 10.03
C LYS A 85 3.02 6.00 9.71
N SER A 86 4.34 6.16 9.86
CA SER A 86 5.30 5.07 9.59
C SER A 86 5.14 3.91 10.58
N THR A 87 4.72 4.17 11.82
CA THR A 87 4.39 3.09 12.77
C THR A 87 3.13 2.34 12.34
N PHE A 88 2.13 3.05 11.85
CA PHE A 88 0.90 2.49 11.31
C PHE A 88 1.18 1.55 10.13
N ILE A 89 1.99 2.00 9.15
CA ILE A 89 2.44 1.15 8.03
C ILE A 89 3.13 -0.12 8.56
N LYS A 90 4.09 0.05 9.48
CA LYS A 90 4.88 -1.07 10.04
C LYS A 90 4.02 -2.07 10.81
N VAL A 91 2.91 -1.65 11.40
CA VAL A 91 1.94 -2.57 12.02
C VAL A 91 1.17 -3.33 10.95
N ILE A 92 0.64 -2.66 9.93
CA ILE A 92 -0.12 -3.31 8.85
C ILE A 92 0.76 -4.30 8.08
N THR A 93 2.03 -3.96 7.83
CA THR A 93 2.97 -4.81 7.11
C THR A 93 3.66 -5.87 7.99
N GLY A 94 3.26 -6.01 9.26
CA GLY A 94 3.81 -7.03 10.15
C GLY A 94 5.26 -6.78 10.62
N VAL A 95 5.85 -5.60 10.32
CA VAL A 95 7.19 -5.22 10.83
C VAL A 95 7.16 -4.98 12.33
N HIS A 96 6.07 -4.42 12.83
CA HIS A 96 5.83 -4.21 14.26
C HIS A 96 4.55 -4.91 14.68
N LYS A 97 4.61 -5.63 15.81
CA LYS A 97 3.43 -6.15 16.47
C LYS A 97 2.80 -5.04 17.33
N ALA A 98 1.47 -4.89 17.25
CA ALA A 98 0.72 -4.04 18.17
C ALA A 98 0.68 -4.67 19.58
N GLU A 99 0.66 -3.85 20.63
CA GLU A 99 0.44 -4.30 22.00
C GLU A 99 -1.03 -4.60 22.27
N GLU A 100 -1.94 -3.82 21.65
CA GLU A 100 -3.39 -3.97 21.80
C GLU A 100 -4.08 -3.80 20.45
N GLY A 101 -5.30 -4.31 20.37
CA GLY A 101 -6.15 -4.21 19.20
C GLY A 101 -6.10 -5.44 18.30
N GLU A 102 -6.86 -5.37 17.22
CA GLU A 102 -7.03 -6.48 16.28
C GLU A 102 -7.01 -5.94 14.84
N MET A 103 -6.44 -6.75 13.95
CA MET A 103 -6.44 -6.48 12.51
C MET A 103 -7.21 -7.57 11.78
N PHE A 104 -8.02 -7.14 10.81
CA PHE A 104 -8.83 -8.04 9.97
C PHE A 104 -8.53 -7.77 8.51
N LEU A 105 -8.34 -8.84 7.74
CA LEU A 105 -8.19 -8.81 6.29
C LEU A 105 -9.34 -9.60 5.68
N ASN A 106 -10.14 -8.95 4.83
CA ASN A 106 -11.38 -9.54 4.28
C ASN A 106 -12.30 -10.16 5.36
N GLY A 107 -12.41 -9.50 6.52
CA GLY A 107 -13.21 -9.95 7.66
C GLY A 107 -12.59 -11.08 8.48
N GLN A 108 -11.41 -11.59 8.12
CA GLN A 108 -10.70 -12.60 8.88
C GLN A 108 -9.62 -11.94 9.76
N LYS A 109 -9.59 -12.29 11.04
CA LYS A 109 -8.55 -11.80 11.94
C LYS A 109 -7.19 -12.33 11.50
N VAL A 110 -6.22 -11.42 11.41
CA VAL A 110 -4.83 -11.72 11.04
C VAL A 110 -3.85 -11.25 12.11
N ASP A 111 -2.74 -12.00 12.28
CA ASP A 111 -1.62 -11.65 13.18
C ASP A 111 -0.33 -12.02 12.44
N PHE A 112 0.21 -11.09 11.67
CA PHE A 112 1.41 -11.31 10.87
C PHE A 112 2.64 -11.44 11.76
N LYS A 113 3.44 -12.48 11.51
CA LYS A 113 4.72 -12.70 12.21
C LYS A 113 5.88 -11.90 11.62
N GLY A 114 5.67 -11.36 10.42
CA GLY A 114 6.66 -10.58 9.71
C GLY A 114 6.14 -10.03 8.36
N PRO A 115 6.97 -9.23 7.67
CA PRO A 115 6.57 -8.61 6.40
C PRO A 115 6.20 -9.61 5.30
N LYS A 116 6.82 -10.78 5.32
CA LYS A 116 6.54 -11.85 4.35
C LYS A 116 5.10 -12.35 4.45
N ASP A 117 4.59 -12.54 5.67
CA ASP A 117 3.22 -12.98 5.89
C ASP A 117 2.21 -11.94 5.34
N ALA A 118 2.48 -10.64 5.56
CA ALA A 118 1.66 -9.57 5.04
C ALA A 118 1.70 -9.53 3.50
N GLN A 119 2.87 -9.72 2.90
CA GLN A 119 3.04 -9.78 1.45
C GLN A 119 2.30 -10.98 0.85
N GLU A 120 2.42 -12.17 1.43
CA GLU A 120 1.69 -13.38 1.00
C GLU A 120 0.17 -13.23 1.17
N ALA A 121 -0.27 -12.40 2.13
CA ALA A 121 -1.68 -12.03 2.31
C ALA A 121 -2.16 -10.95 1.32
N GLY A 122 -1.27 -10.42 0.46
CA GLY A 122 -1.59 -9.44 -0.57
C GLY A 122 -1.47 -7.99 -0.12
N ILE A 123 -0.65 -7.68 0.90
CA ILE A 123 -0.35 -6.32 1.34
C ILE A 123 1.08 -5.97 0.95
N ALA A 124 1.27 -4.92 0.16
CA ALA A 124 2.59 -4.40 -0.19
C ALA A 124 2.75 -2.94 0.22
N ALA A 125 3.96 -2.53 0.57
CA ALA A 125 4.28 -1.13 0.87
C ALA A 125 5.40 -0.63 -0.04
N VAL A 126 5.16 0.52 -0.65
CA VAL A 126 6.13 1.32 -1.38
C VAL A 126 6.54 2.47 -0.47
N TYR A 127 7.77 2.44 0.00
CA TYR A 127 8.29 3.42 0.95
C TYR A 127 8.82 4.67 0.25
N GLN A 128 8.89 5.77 0.98
CA GLN A 128 9.41 7.07 0.53
C GLN A 128 10.81 6.98 -0.08
N HIS A 129 11.67 6.13 0.49
CA HIS A 129 12.99 5.84 -0.06
C HIS A 129 12.95 4.44 -0.69
N PRO A 130 13.00 4.34 -2.02
CA PRO A 130 13.05 3.05 -2.69
C PRO A 130 14.20 2.19 -2.15
N THR A 131 13.91 0.93 -1.84
CA THR A 131 14.93 -0.05 -1.46
C THR A 131 15.51 -0.75 -2.69
N SER A 132 15.55 -0.03 -3.81
CA SER A 132 16.02 -0.55 -5.09
C SER A 132 17.54 -0.72 -5.14
N TYR A 133 17.97 -1.68 -5.94
CA TYR A 133 19.39 -1.97 -6.18
C TYR A 133 19.81 -1.32 -7.51
N PRO A 134 20.57 -0.20 -7.48
CA PRO A 134 20.84 0.60 -8.67
C PRO A 134 21.56 -0.14 -9.79
N HIS A 135 22.42 -1.11 -9.44
CA HIS A 135 23.25 -1.88 -10.38
C HIS A 135 22.54 -3.13 -10.95
N LEU A 136 21.34 -3.41 -10.50
CA LEU A 136 20.52 -4.49 -11.04
C LEU A 136 19.55 -3.94 -12.09
N THR A 137 19.09 -4.82 -12.96
CA THR A 137 18.05 -4.49 -13.94
C THR A 137 16.70 -4.25 -13.25
N VAL A 138 15.79 -3.62 -13.95
CA VAL A 138 14.41 -3.43 -13.52
C VAL A 138 13.74 -4.77 -13.21
N ALA A 139 13.89 -5.78 -14.06
CA ALA A 139 13.33 -7.12 -13.82
C ALA A 139 13.88 -7.76 -12.56
N GLU A 140 15.18 -7.64 -12.28
CA GLU A 140 15.79 -8.15 -11.06
C GLU A 140 15.26 -7.43 -9.82
N ASN A 141 15.05 -6.12 -9.89
CA ASN A 141 14.44 -5.35 -8.80
C ASN A 141 12.97 -5.76 -8.57
N ILE A 142 12.17 -5.95 -9.62
CA ILE A 142 10.77 -6.37 -9.51
C ILE A 142 10.68 -7.74 -8.83
N PHE A 143 11.46 -8.73 -9.31
CA PHE A 143 11.34 -10.11 -8.86
C PHE A 143 12.24 -10.49 -7.69
N MET A 144 12.94 -9.52 -7.09
CA MET A 144 13.82 -9.79 -5.95
C MET A 144 13.07 -10.43 -4.78
N GLY A 145 13.51 -11.63 -4.39
CA GLY A 145 12.94 -12.42 -3.30
C GLY A 145 11.76 -13.31 -3.71
N HIS A 146 11.35 -13.28 -5.01
CA HIS A 146 10.36 -14.19 -5.59
C HIS A 146 10.67 -14.48 -7.06
N GLU A 147 11.95 -14.74 -7.34
CA GLU A 147 12.47 -15.04 -8.67
C GLU A 147 11.75 -16.23 -9.31
N ILE A 148 11.58 -16.21 -10.63
CA ILE A 148 11.03 -17.34 -11.38
C ILE A 148 12.10 -18.42 -11.52
N ILE A 149 11.94 -19.52 -10.80
CA ILE A 149 12.90 -20.61 -10.76
C ILE A 149 12.28 -21.87 -11.39
N LYS A 150 12.99 -22.48 -12.38
CA LYS A 150 12.65 -23.80 -12.95
C LYS A 150 13.92 -24.64 -13.00
N HIS A 151 13.82 -25.89 -12.60
CA HIS A 151 14.95 -26.82 -12.56
C HIS A 151 16.19 -26.28 -11.81
N HIS A 152 15.96 -25.58 -10.68
CA HIS A 152 16.98 -24.93 -9.85
C HIS A 152 17.75 -23.80 -10.54
N MET A 153 17.24 -23.26 -11.65
CA MET A 153 17.84 -22.13 -12.37
C MET A 153 16.84 -20.98 -12.52
N ILE A 154 17.35 -19.75 -12.37
CA ILE A 154 16.55 -18.53 -12.57
C ILE A 154 16.23 -18.41 -14.07
N GLN A 155 14.96 -18.13 -14.35
CA GLN A 155 14.43 -17.99 -15.72
C GLN A 155 14.45 -16.52 -16.16
N TRP A 156 15.64 -15.99 -16.42
CA TRP A 156 15.86 -14.58 -16.78
C TRP A 156 14.95 -14.07 -17.90
N LYS A 157 14.80 -14.88 -18.96
CA LYS A 157 13.95 -14.50 -20.10
C LYS A 157 12.48 -14.37 -19.68
N GLU A 158 12.00 -15.28 -18.86
CA GLU A 158 10.61 -15.27 -18.38
C GLU A 158 10.40 -14.11 -17.40
N MET A 159 11.35 -13.87 -16.50
CA MET A 159 11.31 -12.71 -15.60
C MET A 159 11.23 -11.38 -16.37
N ASN A 160 12.06 -11.19 -17.40
CA ASN A 160 12.01 -9.99 -18.23
C ASN A 160 10.67 -9.85 -18.96
N GLN A 161 10.09 -10.95 -19.46
CA GLN A 161 8.79 -10.93 -20.12
C GLN A 161 7.67 -10.57 -19.16
N GLU A 162 7.64 -11.14 -17.96
CA GLU A 162 6.63 -10.84 -16.95
C GLU A 162 6.81 -9.41 -16.43
N ALA A 163 8.05 -8.96 -16.16
CA ALA A 163 8.32 -7.57 -15.76
C ALA A 163 7.79 -6.59 -16.79
N ASN A 164 8.04 -6.82 -18.08
CA ASN A 164 7.52 -5.95 -19.13
C ASN A 164 5.99 -5.92 -19.22
N LYS A 165 5.27 -6.97 -18.80
CA LYS A 165 3.81 -6.92 -18.70
C LYS A 165 3.36 -5.93 -17.62
N TYR A 166 3.95 -6.00 -16.41
CA TYR A 166 3.64 -5.05 -15.35
C TYR A 166 4.00 -3.61 -15.75
N LEU A 167 5.17 -3.39 -16.36
CA LEU A 167 5.59 -2.09 -16.85
C LEU A 167 4.60 -1.52 -17.89
N LYS A 168 4.11 -2.37 -18.79
CA LYS A 168 3.09 -1.97 -19.77
C LYS A 168 1.75 -1.62 -19.12
N GLU A 169 1.33 -2.34 -18.08
CA GLU A 169 0.13 -2.01 -17.31
C GLU A 169 0.25 -0.64 -16.63
N LEU A 170 1.47 -0.25 -16.27
CA LEU A 170 1.79 1.03 -15.64
C LEU A 170 2.10 2.14 -16.64
N ASP A 171 2.00 1.89 -17.97
CA ASP A 171 2.36 2.81 -19.05
C ASP A 171 3.81 3.33 -18.94
N ALA A 172 4.73 2.45 -18.47
CA ALA A 172 6.16 2.78 -18.37
C ALA A 172 6.80 2.92 -19.76
N ASP A 173 7.70 3.90 -19.89
CA ASP A 173 8.43 4.22 -21.12
C ASP A 173 9.86 3.64 -21.17
N PHE A 174 10.13 2.63 -20.33
CA PHE A 174 11.41 1.93 -20.23
C PHE A 174 11.22 0.41 -20.18
N ASP A 175 12.28 -0.32 -20.51
CA ASP A 175 12.26 -1.78 -20.60
C ASP A 175 12.76 -2.45 -19.31
N ALA A 176 12.33 -3.69 -19.08
CA ALA A 176 12.70 -4.50 -17.93
C ALA A 176 14.21 -4.80 -17.82
N THR A 177 14.96 -4.68 -18.94
CA THR A 177 16.43 -4.86 -18.98
C THR A 177 17.20 -3.58 -18.66
N ALA A 178 16.54 -2.44 -18.52
CA ALA A 178 17.19 -1.19 -18.13
C ALA A 178 17.82 -1.32 -16.73
N GLU A 179 18.97 -0.69 -16.52
CA GLU A 179 19.61 -0.63 -15.21
C GLU A 179 18.86 0.36 -14.31
N MET A 180 18.48 -0.08 -13.10
CA MET A 180 17.65 0.69 -12.16
C MET A 180 18.22 2.08 -11.85
N GLY A 181 19.56 2.18 -11.74
CA GLY A 181 20.25 3.44 -11.43
C GLY A 181 20.19 4.49 -12.54
N THR A 182 19.81 4.13 -13.77
CA THR A 182 19.65 5.07 -14.89
C THR A 182 18.28 5.72 -14.95
N LEU A 183 17.32 5.22 -14.17
CA LEU A 183 15.96 5.67 -14.15
C LEU A 183 15.79 6.94 -13.28
N SER A 184 14.85 7.82 -13.66
CA SER A 184 14.40 8.92 -12.83
C SER A 184 13.71 8.41 -11.55
N VAL A 185 13.59 9.26 -10.52
CA VAL A 185 12.92 8.91 -9.27
C VAL A 185 11.48 8.43 -9.53
N ALA A 186 10.76 9.08 -10.43
CA ALA A 186 9.40 8.70 -10.80
C ALA A 186 9.36 7.31 -11.45
N GLN A 187 10.31 7.00 -12.36
CA GLN A 187 10.42 5.69 -13.00
C GLN A 187 10.81 4.61 -11.98
N GLN A 188 11.73 4.90 -11.04
CA GLN A 188 12.07 3.97 -9.95
C GLN A 188 10.84 3.66 -9.08
N GLN A 189 10.01 4.65 -8.82
CA GLN A 189 8.76 4.45 -8.09
C GLN A 189 7.75 3.57 -8.85
N MET A 190 7.67 3.71 -10.17
CA MET A 190 6.88 2.80 -11.00
C MET A 190 7.40 1.35 -10.89
N VAL A 191 8.71 1.14 -10.82
CA VAL A 191 9.30 -0.19 -10.60
C VAL A 191 8.89 -0.78 -9.25
N GLU A 192 8.89 0.02 -8.17
CA GLU A 192 8.43 -0.44 -6.85
C GLU A 192 6.93 -0.82 -6.86
N ILE A 193 6.11 -0.08 -7.59
CA ILE A 193 4.69 -0.42 -7.80
C ILE A 193 4.56 -1.70 -8.63
N ALA A 194 5.35 -1.86 -9.70
CA ALA A 194 5.40 -3.09 -10.49
C ALA A 194 5.80 -4.31 -9.63
N LYS A 195 6.75 -4.13 -8.71
CA LYS A 195 7.14 -5.13 -7.72
C LYS A 195 5.97 -5.51 -6.80
N ALA A 196 5.21 -4.53 -6.31
CA ALA A 196 4.02 -4.80 -5.51
C ALA A 196 2.97 -5.61 -6.29
N LEU A 197 2.74 -5.28 -7.56
CA LEU A 197 1.81 -5.99 -8.44
C LEU A 197 2.29 -7.42 -8.75
N SER A 198 3.59 -7.63 -8.93
CA SER A 198 4.17 -8.96 -9.22
C SER A 198 3.94 -9.98 -8.09
N THR A 199 3.71 -9.49 -6.86
CA THR A 199 3.34 -10.31 -5.70
C THR A 199 1.81 -10.44 -5.50
N ASN A 200 0.99 -10.08 -6.52
CA ASN A 200 -0.47 -10.08 -6.45
C ASN A 200 -1.05 -9.22 -5.31
N ALA A 201 -0.41 -8.10 -5.00
CA ALA A 201 -0.89 -7.20 -3.96
C ALA A 201 -2.32 -6.72 -4.27
N LYS A 202 -3.20 -6.83 -3.27
CA LYS A 202 -4.58 -6.32 -3.27
C LYS A 202 -4.70 -5.00 -2.52
N ILE A 203 -3.75 -4.76 -1.64
CA ILE A 203 -3.61 -3.51 -0.88
C ILE A 203 -2.20 -3.01 -1.11
N ILE A 204 -2.06 -1.79 -1.64
CA ILE A 204 -0.79 -1.12 -1.83
C ILE A 204 -0.75 0.12 -0.92
N ILE A 205 0.28 0.22 -0.09
CA ILE A 205 0.55 1.38 0.75
C ILE A 205 1.61 2.21 0.04
N LEU A 206 1.31 3.47 -0.24
CA LEU A 206 2.24 4.44 -0.85
C LEU A 206 2.63 5.45 0.23
N ASP A 207 3.89 5.40 0.69
CA ASP A 207 4.39 6.27 1.77
C ASP A 207 5.12 7.48 1.16
N GLU A 208 4.46 8.65 1.21
CA GLU A 208 4.92 9.93 0.68
C GLU A 208 5.40 9.86 -0.79
N PRO A 209 4.62 9.26 -1.69
CA PRO A 209 5.09 8.92 -3.02
C PRO A 209 5.35 10.15 -3.92
N THR A 210 4.81 11.32 -3.58
CA THR A 210 4.98 12.57 -4.34
C THR A 210 6.11 13.46 -3.81
N ALA A 211 6.78 13.09 -2.71
CA ALA A 211 7.71 13.97 -2.00
C ALA A 211 8.91 14.43 -2.85
N ALA A 212 9.41 13.57 -3.74
CA ALA A 212 10.55 13.84 -4.61
C ALA A 212 10.17 14.04 -6.09
N LEU A 213 8.88 14.12 -6.39
CA LEU A 213 8.36 14.23 -7.75
C LEU A 213 8.10 15.69 -8.14
N THR A 214 8.31 15.99 -9.42
CA THR A 214 7.80 17.21 -10.05
C THR A 214 6.28 17.16 -10.15
N ARG A 215 5.64 18.30 -10.40
CA ARG A 215 4.19 18.36 -10.56
C ARG A 215 3.67 17.42 -11.66
N ASN A 216 4.36 17.41 -12.83
CA ASN A 216 3.96 16.55 -13.95
C ASN A 216 4.11 15.05 -13.62
N GLU A 217 5.14 14.67 -12.86
CA GLU A 217 5.33 13.30 -12.41
C GLU A 217 4.28 12.91 -11.37
N SER A 218 3.90 13.80 -10.46
CA SER A 218 2.82 13.57 -9.50
C SER A 218 1.48 13.35 -10.22
N GLU A 219 1.17 14.10 -11.28
CA GLU A 219 -0.05 13.90 -12.09
C GLU A 219 -0.07 12.51 -12.75
N LYS A 220 1.08 12.06 -13.28
CA LYS A 220 1.19 10.69 -13.83
C LYS A 220 0.97 9.63 -12.76
N LEU A 221 1.51 9.85 -11.56
CA LEU A 221 1.31 8.94 -10.42
C LEU A 221 -0.17 8.88 -10.01
N TYR A 222 -0.88 10.00 -9.95
CA TYR A 222 -2.32 9.98 -9.62
C TYR A 222 -3.13 9.24 -10.68
N THR A 223 -2.84 9.45 -11.97
CA THR A 223 -3.48 8.69 -13.06
C THR A 223 -3.23 7.20 -12.91
N LEU A 224 -2.02 6.81 -12.50
CA LEU A 224 -1.66 5.43 -12.23
C LEU A 224 -2.45 4.87 -11.02
N VAL A 225 -2.57 5.64 -9.94
CA VAL A 225 -3.36 5.26 -8.74
C VAL A 225 -4.82 5.03 -9.12
N ASP A 226 -5.42 5.91 -9.93
CA ASP A 226 -6.79 5.74 -10.41
C ASP A 226 -6.95 4.45 -11.24
N LYS A 227 -6.02 4.17 -12.15
CA LYS A 227 -5.99 2.96 -12.96
C LYS A 227 -5.89 1.68 -12.09
N LEU A 228 -5.05 1.69 -11.06
CA LEU A 228 -4.94 0.57 -10.11
C LEU A 228 -6.23 0.36 -9.33
N LYS A 229 -6.86 1.43 -8.87
CA LYS A 229 -8.17 1.40 -8.21
C LYS A 229 -9.24 0.79 -9.12
N GLU A 230 -9.32 1.20 -10.38
CA GLU A 230 -10.24 0.65 -11.38
C GLU A 230 -10.04 -0.86 -11.59
N ASN A 231 -8.80 -1.34 -11.45
CA ASN A 231 -8.43 -2.76 -11.49
C ASN A 231 -8.68 -3.48 -10.16
N GLY A 232 -9.34 -2.83 -9.19
CA GLY A 232 -9.74 -3.42 -7.91
C GLY A 232 -8.64 -3.46 -6.84
N VAL A 233 -7.51 -2.77 -7.04
CA VAL A 233 -6.48 -2.61 -6.01
C VAL A 233 -6.92 -1.53 -5.04
N SER A 234 -6.84 -1.81 -3.73
CA SER A 234 -7.11 -0.84 -2.67
C SER A 234 -5.81 -0.14 -2.30
N ILE A 235 -5.85 1.17 -2.09
CA ILE A 235 -4.63 1.96 -1.91
C ILE A 235 -4.73 2.78 -0.63
N ILE A 236 -3.67 2.72 0.20
CA ILE A 236 -3.47 3.66 1.31
C ILE A 236 -2.40 4.65 0.85
N PHE A 237 -2.83 5.88 0.57
CA PHE A 237 -1.96 6.95 0.10
C PHE A 237 -1.59 7.86 1.27
N ILE A 238 -0.32 7.82 1.69
CA ILE A 238 0.18 8.58 2.83
C ILE A 238 0.90 9.83 2.33
N SER A 239 0.46 10.99 2.79
CA SER A 239 1.10 12.25 2.46
C SER A 239 1.00 13.25 3.61
N HIS A 240 1.86 14.26 3.60
CA HIS A 240 1.75 15.46 4.41
C HIS A 240 1.39 16.70 3.57
N ARG A 241 1.20 16.54 2.25
CA ARG A 241 0.88 17.60 1.28
C ARG A 241 -0.63 17.67 1.08
N PHE A 242 -1.23 18.83 1.34
CA PHE A 242 -2.67 19.02 1.12
C PHE A 242 -3.09 18.88 -0.35
N GLU A 243 -2.19 19.18 -1.28
CA GLU A 243 -2.44 19.06 -2.72
C GLU A 243 -2.80 17.63 -3.13
N ASP A 244 -2.22 16.63 -2.47
CA ASP A 244 -2.49 15.21 -2.73
C ASP A 244 -3.90 14.78 -2.33
N MET A 245 -4.57 15.54 -1.43
CA MET A 245 -5.93 15.21 -0.96
C MET A 245 -7.06 15.61 -1.92
N TYR A 246 -6.82 16.60 -2.77
CA TYR A 246 -7.84 17.18 -3.63
C TYR A 246 -7.83 16.60 -5.05
N ARG A 247 -7.16 15.49 -5.21
CA ARG A 247 -7.07 14.72 -6.45
C ARG A 247 -7.80 13.40 -6.32
#